data_798649563a758f5d93d67a1327cfbfb7
#
_entry.id   798649563a758f5d93d67a1327cfbfb7
#
_cell.length_a   1.000
_cell.length_b   1.000
_cell.length_c   1.000
_cell.angle_alpha   90.00
_cell.angle_beta   90.00
_cell.angle_gamma   90.00
#
_symmetry.space_group_name_H-M   'P 1'
#
loop_
_entity.id
_entity.type
_entity.pdbx_description
1 polymer ?
#
loop_
_entity_poly.entity_id
_entity_poly.type
_entity_poly.pdbx_seq_one_letter_code
_entity_poly.pdbx_strand_id
1 'polypeptide(L)'
;MKNRSVPADIVLPHVVYRNVSQACDWLSRVFGFTEHYRYGDPVSGIQMYLGDATIMITGPREGTDSPATLGCATQSLTIFVANVDAHFVKAKQEGAITFEEPHETVYGERQYGAIDLDGHRWLFSRHARDVSPAEWGATIATPPR
;
A
#
# COMPACT_ATOMS: atom_id res chain seq x y z
N MET A 1 15.97 -5.64 -22.78
CA MET A 1 14.81 -6.56 -22.70
C MET A 1 13.76 -5.94 -21.80
N LYS A 2 12.53 -5.92 -22.23
CA LYS A 2 11.44 -5.38 -21.42
C LYS A 2 10.98 -6.42 -20.39
N ASN A 3 10.95 -6.03 -19.10
CA ASN A 3 10.39 -6.89 -18.07
C ASN A 3 8.86 -6.89 -18.19
N ARG A 4 8.29 -8.08 -18.38
CA ARG A 4 6.84 -8.25 -18.50
C ARG A 4 6.16 -8.63 -17.17
N SER A 5 6.95 -8.95 -16.17
CA SER A 5 6.45 -9.39 -14.87
C SER A 5 6.31 -8.23 -13.87
N VAL A 6 7.15 -7.23 -13.98
CA VAL A 6 7.10 -6.03 -13.15
C VAL A 6 7.39 -4.79 -13.99
N PRO A 7 6.84 -3.63 -13.62
CA PRO A 7 6.90 -2.44 -14.46
C PRO A 7 8.29 -1.85 -14.64
N ALA A 8 9.21 -1.93 -13.72
CA ALA A 8 10.57 -1.38 -13.84
C ALA A 8 11.38 -1.50 -12.55
N ASP A 9 12.49 -0.85 -12.50
CA ASP A 9 13.55 -0.79 -11.50
C ASP A 9 13.10 -0.24 -10.13
N ILE A 10 12.13 -0.88 -9.53
CA ILE A 10 11.50 -0.42 -8.29
C ILE A 10 11.42 -1.57 -7.28
N VAL A 11 11.06 -1.21 -6.07
CA VAL A 11 10.75 -2.20 -5.03
C VAL A 11 9.41 -2.84 -5.37
N LEU A 12 9.35 -4.17 -5.26
CA LEU A 12 8.11 -4.92 -5.36
C LEU A 12 7.78 -5.50 -3.99
N PRO A 13 6.89 -4.87 -3.22
CA PRO A 13 6.48 -5.41 -1.92
C PRO A 13 5.73 -6.72 -2.08
N HIS A 14 6.07 -7.70 -1.22
CA HIS A 14 5.31 -8.92 -1.05
C HIS A 14 4.49 -8.80 0.22
N VAL A 15 3.18 -8.90 0.08
CA VAL A 15 2.23 -8.66 1.17
C VAL A 15 1.47 -9.96 1.43
N VAL A 16 1.51 -10.45 2.67
CA VAL A 16 1.00 -11.78 3.01
C VAL A 16 -0.43 -11.69 3.50
N TYR A 17 -1.32 -12.48 2.90
CA TYR A 17 -2.74 -12.57 3.27
C TYR A 17 -3.14 -14.02 3.53
N ARG A 18 -4.02 -14.23 4.49
CA ARG A 18 -4.53 -15.57 4.81
C ARG A 18 -5.29 -16.21 3.66
N ASN A 19 -6.03 -15.40 2.91
CA ASN A 19 -6.76 -15.84 1.73
C ASN A 19 -6.48 -14.84 0.59
N VAL A 20 -5.65 -15.25 -0.36
CA VAL A 20 -5.16 -14.39 -1.44
C VAL A 20 -6.31 -13.90 -2.35
N SER A 21 -7.22 -14.78 -2.73
CA SER A 21 -8.35 -14.41 -3.59
C SER A 21 -9.29 -13.43 -2.91
N GLN A 22 -9.59 -13.64 -1.64
CA GLN A 22 -10.42 -12.72 -0.85
C GLN A 22 -9.73 -11.36 -0.71
N ALA A 23 -8.43 -11.35 -0.47
CA ALA A 23 -7.64 -10.12 -0.37
C ALA A 23 -7.65 -9.34 -1.68
N CYS A 24 -7.53 -10.03 -2.81
CA CYS A 24 -7.59 -9.41 -4.13
C CYS A 24 -8.93 -8.68 -4.32
N ASP A 25 -10.03 -9.34 -4.03
CA ASP A 25 -11.37 -8.74 -4.15
C ASP A 25 -11.53 -7.52 -3.24
N TRP A 26 -11.05 -7.63 -2.01
CA TRP A 26 -11.13 -6.54 -1.03
C TRP A 26 -10.28 -5.33 -1.45
N LEU A 27 -9.03 -5.57 -1.83
CA LEU A 27 -8.11 -4.50 -2.25
C LEU A 27 -8.62 -3.79 -3.51
N SER A 28 -9.23 -4.54 -4.44
CA SER A 28 -9.84 -3.97 -5.64
C SER A 28 -11.03 -3.07 -5.29
N ARG A 29 -11.93 -3.56 -4.46
CA ARG A 29 -13.16 -2.86 -4.11
C ARG A 29 -12.89 -1.66 -3.20
N VAL A 30 -12.02 -1.80 -2.21
CA VAL A 30 -11.82 -0.79 -1.16
C VAL A 30 -10.77 0.24 -1.55
N PHE A 31 -9.60 -0.20 -2.02
CA PHE A 31 -8.50 0.71 -2.33
C PHE A 31 -8.33 1.01 -3.82
N GLY A 32 -9.03 0.28 -4.70
CA GLY A 32 -8.98 0.53 -6.13
C GLY A 32 -7.83 -0.15 -6.86
N PHE A 33 -7.20 -1.16 -6.25
CA PHE A 33 -6.19 -1.95 -6.93
C PHE A 33 -6.78 -2.74 -8.09
N THR A 34 -5.98 -2.97 -9.11
CA THR A 34 -6.33 -3.78 -10.29
C THR A 34 -5.48 -5.02 -10.30
N GLU A 35 -6.07 -6.18 -10.56
CA GLU A 35 -5.33 -7.41 -10.74
C GLU A 35 -4.60 -7.39 -12.09
N HIS A 36 -3.31 -7.73 -12.07
CA HIS A 36 -2.51 -7.89 -13.28
C HIS A 36 -2.46 -9.35 -13.71
N TYR A 37 -2.04 -10.24 -12.81
CA TYR A 37 -2.03 -11.69 -13.05
C TYR A 37 -2.11 -12.45 -11.73
N ARG A 38 -2.48 -13.72 -11.84
CA ARG A 38 -2.48 -14.66 -10.71
C ARG A 38 -1.84 -15.96 -11.11
N TYR A 39 -1.37 -16.70 -10.13
CA TYR A 39 -0.77 -18.01 -10.36
C TYR A 39 -1.08 -18.97 -9.21
N GLY A 40 -0.94 -20.26 -9.52
CA GLY A 40 -1.18 -21.33 -8.57
C GLY A 40 -2.59 -21.91 -8.65
N ASP A 41 -2.71 -23.18 -8.27
CA ASP A 41 -3.98 -23.88 -8.15
C ASP A 41 -3.89 -24.78 -6.91
N PRO A 42 -4.51 -24.37 -5.77
CA PRO A 42 -5.27 -23.12 -5.57
C PRO A 42 -4.36 -21.87 -5.71
N VAL A 43 -4.99 -20.71 -5.89
CA VAL A 43 -4.27 -19.45 -6.10
C VAL A 43 -3.30 -19.17 -4.95
N SER A 44 -2.02 -19.00 -5.27
CA SER A 44 -0.97 -18.77 -4.28
C SER A 44 -0.39 -17.36 -4.33
N GLY A 45 -0.56 -16.64 -5.44
CA GLY A 45 -0.10 -15.28 -5.58
C GLY A 45 -0.86 -14.51 -6.64
N ILE A 46 -0.99 -13.20 -6.43
CA ILE A 46 -1.63 -12.27 -7.36
C ILE A 46 -0.80 -10.99 -7.39
N GLN A 47 -0.43 -10.55 -8.59
CA GLN A 47 0.16 -9.23 -8.74
C GLN A 47 -0.93 -8.20 -8.98
N MET A 48 -0.87 -7.11 -8.23
CA MET A 48 -1.83 -6.02 -8.32
C MET A 48 -1.12 -4.69 -8.48
N TYR A 49 -1.83 -3.72 -9.04
CA TYR A 49 -1.29 -2.36 -9.15
C TYR A 49 -2.36 -1.31 -8.85
N LEU A 50 -1.90 -0.14 -8.41
CA LEU A 50 -2.71 1.07 -8.22
C LEU A 50 -1.87 2.24 -8.73
N GLY A 51 -2.28 2.86 -9.85
CA GLY A 51 -1.43 3.82 -10.54
C GLY A 51 -0.10 3.18 -10.94
N ASP A 52 1.00 3.78 -10.53
CA ASP A 52 2.34 3.26 -10.80
C ASP A 52 2.86 2.31 -9.71
N ALA A 53 2.10 2.13 -8.64
CA ALA A 53 2.47 1.23 -7.56
C ALA A 53 2.08 -0.21 -7.88
N THR A 54 2.99 -1.14 -7.66
CA THR A 54 2.77 -2.57 -7.88
C THR A 54 3.07 -3.33 -6.60
N ILE A 55 2.23 -4.30 -6.28
CA ILE A 55 2.43 -5.20 -5.14
C ILE A 55 2.22 -6.65 -5.57
N MET A 56 2.83 -7.57 -4.86
CA MET A 56 2.57 -9.00 -4.97
C MET A 56 1.88 -9.46 -3.68
N ILE A 57 0.66 -9.98 -3.79
CA ILE A 57 -0.01 -10.57 -2.63
C ILE A 57 0.16 -12.08 -2.67
N THR A 58 0.54 -12.67 -1.54
CA THR A 58 0.85 -14.10 -1.42
C THR A 58 0.24 -14.67 -0.16
N GLY A 59 0.07 -16.00 -0.14
CA GLY A 59 -0.37 -16.71 1.07
C GLY A 59 0.77 -16.92 2.06
N PRO A 60 0.45 -17.33 3.30
CA PRO A 60 1.45 -17.65 4.30
C PRO A 60 2.32 -18.84 3.89
N ARG A 61 3.56 -18.82 4.32
CA ARG A 61 4.51 -19.93 4.19
C ARG A 61 5.51 -19.84 5.33
N GLU A 62 6.43 -20.79 5.39
CA GLU A 62 7.43 -20.79 6.46
C GLU A 62 8.13 -19.43 6.55
N GLY A 63 8.11 -18.83 7.73
CA GLY A 63 8.73 -17.54 8.01
C GLY A 63 7.89 -16.31 7.66
N THR A 64 6.68 -16.48 7.10
CA THR A 64 5.80 -15.34 6.78
C THR A 64 4.36 -15.61 7.17
N ASP A 65 3.65 -14.59 7.63
CA ASP A 65 2.22 -14.65 7.90
C ASP A 65 1.61 -13.24 7.85
N SER A 66 0.29 -13.16 7.97
CA SER A 66 -0.40 -11.87 7.97
C SER A 66 -0.34 -11.20 9.36
N PRO A 67 -0.45 -9.87 9.44
CA PRO A 67 -0.54 -9.17 10.72
C PRO A 67 -1.67 -9.67 11.62
N ALA A 68 -2.81 -10.02 11.04
CA ALA A 68 -3.95 -10.55 11.81
C ALA A 68 -3.58 -11.85 12.54
N THR A 69 -2.80 -12.72 11.92
CA THR A 69 -2.32 -13.95 12.54
C THR A 69 -1.21 -13.67 13.55
N LEU A 70 -0.28 -12.76 13.23
CA LEU A 70 0.85 -12.41 14.10
C LEU A 70 0.47 -11.55 15.30
N GLY A 71 -0.65 -10.84 15.22
CA GLY A 71 -1.10 -9.92 16.27
C GLY A 71 -0.59 -8.50 16.13
N CYS A 72 0.24 -8.22 15.13
CA CYS A 72 0.74 -6.87 14.85
C CYS A 72 1.24 -6.77 13.42
N ALA A 73 1.29 -5.54 12.89
CA ALA A 73 1.96 -5.25 11.63
C ALA A 73 3.42 -4.93 11.89
N THR A 74 4.31 -5.33 10.98
CA THR A 74 5.75 -5.06 11.08
C THR A 74 6.21 -3.93 10.16
N GLN A 75 5.34 -3.45 9.28
CA GLN A 75 5.62 -2.37 8.33
C GLN A 75 4.34 -1.73 7.87
N SER A 76 4.46 -0.59 7.23
CA SER A 76 3.40 0.07 6.49
C SER A 76 3.85 0.34 5.06
N LEU A 77 2.90 0.52 4.15
CA LEU A 77 3.18 0.90 2.77
C LEU A 77 2.55 2.26 2.50
N THR A 78 3.31 3.15 1.89
CA THR A 78 2.78 4.43 1.41
C THR A 78 2.57 4.33 -0.09
N ILE A 79 1.36 4.58 -0.53
CA ILE A 79 0.97 4.61 -1.94
C ILE A 79 0.57 6.04 -2.29
N PHE A 80 1.12 6.56 -3.38
CA PHE A 80 0.77 7.88 -3.86
C PHE A 80 -0.45 7.79 -4.78
N VAL A 81 -1.47 8.59 -4.48
CA VAL A 81 -2.73 8.66 -5.23
C VAL A 81 -3.04 10.11 -5.62
N ALA A 82 -3.81 10.28 -6.67
CA ALA A 82 -4.10 11.62 -7.19
C ALA A 82 -5.01 12.44 -6.26
N ASN A 83 -5.99 11.81 -5.62
CA ASN A 83 -6.96 12.47 -4.75
C ASN A 83 -7.13 11.69 -3.45
N VAL A 84 -6.42 12.13 -2.42
CA VAL A 84 -6.40 11.48 -1.11
C VAL A 84 -7.77 11.51 -0.44
N ASP A 85 -8.46 12.64 -0.50
CA ASP A 85 -9.78 12.80 0.14
C ASP A 85 -10.84 11.90 -0.49
N ALA A 86 -10.88 11.83 -1.80
CA ALA A 86 -11.82 10.95 -2.51
C ALA A 86 -11.49 9.46 -2.24
N HIS A 87 -10.22 9.12 -2.19
CA HIS A 87 -9.78 7.76 -1.88
C HIS A 87 -10.20 7.37 -0.45
N PHE A 88 -10.03 8.27 0.50
CA PHE A 88 -10.46 8.07 1.89
C PHE A 88 -11.97 7.84 1.99
N VAL A 89 -12.77 8.68 1.34
CA VAL A 89 -14.24 8.58 1.39
C VAL A 89 -14.69 7.22 0.87
N LYS A 90 -14.15 6.80 -0.28
CA LYS A 90 -14.51 5.50 -0.87
C LYS A 90 -14.06 4.34 0.02
N ALA A 91 -12.82 4.36 0.50
CA ALA A 91 -12.30 3.30 1.37
C ALA A 91 -13.15 3.15 2.62
N LYS A 92 -13.51 4.25 3.26
CA LYS A 92 -14.34 4.26 4.46
C LYS A 92 -15.76 3.73 4.17
N GLN A 93 -16.37 4.15 3.07
CA GLN A 93 -17.69 3.66 2.65
C GLN A 93 -17.69 2.17 2.38
N GLU A 94 -16.61 1.64 1.85
CA GLU A 94 -16.45 0.22 1.54
C GLU A 94 -15.99 -0.62 2.74
N GLY A 95 -15.84 -0.02 3.92
CA GLY A 95 -15.62 -0.73 5.16
C GLY A 95 -14.17 -0.79 5.67
N ALA A 96 -13.27 0.01 5.11
CA ALA A 96 -11.91 0.09 5.65
C ALA A 96 -11.92 0.72 7.05
N ILE A 97 -11.08 0.19 7.92
CA ILE A 97 -10.80 0.79 9.21
C ILE A 97 -9.72 1.85 9.00
N THR A 98 -9.99 3.10 9.38
CA THR A 98 -9.01 4.18 9.25
C THR A 98 -8.44 4.53 10.62
N PHE A 99 -7.11 4.68 10.70
CA PHE A 99 -6.43 5.09 11.93
C PHE A 99 -5.95 6.53 11.87
N GLU A 100 -6.04 7.17 10.71
CA GLU A 100 -5.60 8.52 10.46
C GLU A 100 -6.49 9.13 9.39
N GLU A 101 -7.15 10.26 9.70
CA GLU A 101 -7.96 10.97 8.71
C GLU A 101 -7.09 11.83 7.79
N PRO A 102 -7.60 12.25 6.61
CA PRO A 102 -6.82 13.11 5.72
C PRO A 102 -6.37 14.38 6.42
N HIS A 103 -5.07 14.63 6.38
CA HIS A 103 -4.44 15.81 6.96
C HIS A 103 -3.14 16.11 6.21
N GLU A 104 -2.64 17.32 6.36
CA GLU A 104 -1.34 17.69 5.81
C GLU A 104 -0.23 17.38 6.82
N THR A 105 0.79 16.68 6.35
CA THR A 105 1.94 16.31 7.15
C THR A 105 2.96 17.46 7.21
N VAL A 106 3.87 17.39 8.18
CA VAL A 106 4.96 18.39 8.31
C VAL A 106 5.93 18.33 7.13
N TYR A 107 6.00 17.19 6.43
CA TYR A 107 6.88 17.02 5.27
C TYR A 107 6.19 17.36 3.94
N GLY A 108 5.02 18.00 3.97
CA GLY A 108 4.41 18.58 2.78
C GLY A 108 3.49 17.67 1.98
N GLU A 109 2.99 16.60 2.59
CA GLU A 109 2.06 15.68 1.93
C GLU A 109 0.69 15.72 2.59
N ARG A 110 -0.36 15.51 1.79
CA ARG A 110 -1.67 15.22 2.31
C ARG A 110 -1.84 13.71 2.37
N GLN A 111 -2.29 13.18 3.51
CA GLN A 111 -2.19 11.75 3.79
C GLN A 111 -3.33 11.28 4.67
N TYR A 112 -3.75 10.02 4.49
CA TYR A 112 -4.57 9.32 5.47
C TYR A 112 -4.05 7.88 5.62
N GLY A 113 -4.48 7.21 6.69
CA GLY A 113 -4.06 5.85 6.99
C GLY A 113 -5.23 4.90 7.18
N ALA A 114 -5.08 3.67 6.68
CA ALA A 114 -6.09 2.64 6.79
C ALA A 114 -5.46 1.27 7.09
N ILE A 115 -6.26 0.41 7.71
CA ILE A 115 -5.91 -0.99 8.00
C ILE A 115 -6.76 -1.86 7.10
N ASP A 116 -6.14 -2.84 6.44
CA ASP A 116 -6.87 -3.74 5.56
C ASP A 116 -7.45 -4.96 6.28
N LEU A 117 -8.08 -5.86 5.52
CA LEU A 117 -8.79 -7.03 6.04
C LEU A 117 -7.91 -7.99 6.85
N ASP A 118 -6.60 -7.95 6.65
CA ASP A 118 -5.65 -8.81 7.36
C ASP A 118 -4.70 -8.05 8.26
N GLY A 119 -5.00 -6.77 8.54
CA GLY A 119 -4.25 -5.97 9.50
C GLY A 119 -3.05 -5.25 8.94
N HIS A 120 -2.81 -5.29 7.64
CA HIS A 120 -1.74 -4.48 7.03
C HIS A 120 -2.10 -3.01 7.09
N ARG A 121 -1.09 -2.18 7.34
CA ARG A 121 -1.22 -0.73 7.44
C ARG A 121 -0.82 -0.07 6.14
N TRP A 122 -1.69 0.83 5.65
CA TRP A 122 -1.51 1.57 4.42
C TRP A 122 -1.61 3.05 4.68
N LEU A 123 -0.70 3.81 4.05
CA LEU A 123 -0.77 5.27 4.00
C LEU A 123 -1.00 5.66 2.55
N PHE A 124 -1.99 6.51 2.30
CA PHE A 124 -2.27 7.04 0.97
C PHE A 124 -1.98 8.52 0.98
N SER A 125 -1.09 8.95 0.09
CA SER A 125 -0.50 10.28 0.11
C SER A 125 -0.54 10.94 -1.27
N ARG A 126 -0.48 12.26 -1.27
CA ARG A 126 -0.12 13.07 -2.43
C ARG A 126 0.77 14.22 -2.01
N HIS A 127 1.62 14.66 -2.91
CA HIS A 127 2.44 15.83 -2.66
C HIS A 127 1.54 17.08 -2.61
N ALA A 128 1.59 17.85 -1.53
CA ALA A 128 0.75 19.03 -1.33
C ALA A 128 1.54 20.33 -1.42
N ARG A 129 2.77 20.36 -0.91
CA ARG A 129 3.64 21.53 -0.94
C ARG A 129 5.10 21.12 -0.78
N ASP A 130 5.99 21.90 -1.33
CA ASP A 130 7.43 21.67 -1.16
C ASP A 130 7.89 22.14 0.20
N VAL A 131 8.54 21.24 0.95
CA VAL A 131 9.10 21.51 2.27
C VAL A 131 10.47 20.88 2.33
N SER A 132 11.47 21.67 2.71
CA SER A 132 12.82 21.12 2.94
C SER A 132 12.78 20.21 4.18
N PRO A 133 13.48 19.05 4.15
CA PRO A 133 13.58 18.20 5.33
C PRO A 133 14.01 18.93 6.60
N ALA A 134 14.90 19.91 6.49
CA ALA A 134 15.36 20.69 7.63
C ALA A 134 14.24 21.47 8.31
N GLU A 135 13.18 21.86 7.60
CA GLU A 135 12.07 22.65 8.15
C GLU A 135 11.23 21.87 9.17
N TRP A 136 11.26 20.53 9.11
CA TRP A 136 10.52 19.70 10.06
C TRP A 136 11.44 18.84 10.94
N GLY A 137 12.74 19.19 11.00
CA GLY A 137 13.68 18.58 11.93
C GLY A 137 14.51 17.43 11.39
N ALA A 138 14.43 17.15 10.10
CA ALA A 138 15.29 16.13 9.48
C ALA A 138 16.65 16.71 9.13
N THR A 139 17.67 15.88 9.15
CA THR A 139 19.03 16.23 8.75
C THR A 139 19.32 15.59 7.40
N ILE A 140 19.70 16.41 6.42
CA ILE A 140 20.03 15.94 5.08
C ILE A 140 21.45 15.38 5.09
N ALA A 141 21.60 14.10 4.78
CA ALA A 141 22.92 13.45 4.72
C ALA A 141 23.57 13.60 3.34
N THR A 142 22.77 13.60 2.27
CA THR A 142 23.23 13.77 0.89
C THR A 142 22.28 14.70 0.14
N PRO A 143 22.78 15.46 -0.87
CA PRO A 143 21.89 16.27 -1.70
C PRO A 143 20.82 15.41 -2.39
N PRO A 144 19.66 15.99 -2.73
CA PRO A 144 18.61 15.27 -3.48
C PRO A 144 19.14 14.86 -4.87
N ARG A 145 18.59 13.77 -5.36
CA ARG A 145 18.93 13.27 -6.69
C ARG A 145 18.27 14.10 -7.79
#